data_f0c231caea91536802425e1fb3f542b3
#
_entry.id   f0c231caea91536802425e1fb3f542b3
#
_cell.length_a   1.000
_cell.length_b   1.000
_cell.length_c   1.000
_cell.angle_alpha   90.00
_cell.angle_beta   90.00
_cell.angle_gamma   90.00
#
_symmetry.space_group_name_H-M   'P 1'
#
loop_
_entity.id
_entity.type
_entity.pdbx_description
1 polymer ?
#
loop_
_entity_poly.entity_id
_entity_poly.type
_entity_poly.pdbx_seq_one_letter_code
_entity_poly.pdbx_strand_id
1 'polypeptide(L)'
;MSNHTLIIAEAGVNHNGSLDIAKQLIDAAVDAGVDIIKFQTFKADKLVSKDAKKAEYQKKNIGDGDDSQYQMLKKLELSDADHQELVAYCHQKGIRFWSTAFDLESIDFLHSLGLGLWKIPSGEITNYPFIKKIALLHEPVIMSTGMCDEEDIRNAMEVLLKNGLTKEQITILHCNTQYPTPMKDVNLKAMLTIKQDFGTIVGYSDHTQGIEVPIAAVALGAQVIEKHFTLDRNMVGPDHKASLEPQELKAMVQAIRNIEQALGTGIKQVSDSERANIAVARKSIVASTFIKKGETLSDDNLAVKRPGTGITPMRWEEIVGTKAIKDYQPDEQIQL
;
A
#
# COMPACT_ATOMS: atom_id res chain seq x y z
N MET A 1 -7.01 -2.06 -15.48
CA MET A 1 -7.01 -2.67 -14.15
C MET A 1 -7.33 -1.56 -13.15
N SER A 2 -8.19 -1.78 -12.20
CA SER A 2 -8.48 -0.78 -11.16
C SER A 2 -7.19 -0.51 -10.37
N ASN A 3 -6.79 0.75 -10.25
CA ASN A 3 -5.62 1.17 -9.44
C ASN A 3 -5.94 1.16 -7.93
N HIS A 4 -6.88 0.35 -7.48
CA HIS A 4 -7.30 0.30 -6.09
C HIS A 4 -6.40 -0.64 -5.29
N THR A 5 -5.63 -0.08 -4.38
CA THR A 5 -4.80 -0.83 -3.42
C THR A 5 -5.68 -1.38 -2.31
N LEU A 6 -5.64 -2.70 -2.08
CA LEU A 6 -6.34 -3.32 -0.96
C LEU A 6 -5.65 -2.91 0.35
N ILE A 7 -6.38 -2.22 1.22
CA ILE A 7 -5.89 -1.78 2.53
C ILE A 7 -6.48 -2.66 3.62
N ILE A 8 -5.60 -3.39 4.31
CA ILE A 8 -5.93 -4.29 5.41
C ILE A 8 -5.50 -3.62 6.71
N ALA A 9 -6.48 -3.22 7.52
CA ALA A 9 -6.21 -2.77 8.88
C ALA A 9 -6.08 -3.98 9.80
N GLU A 10 -4.88 -4.23 10.28
CA GLU A 10 -4.57 -5.34 11.19
C GLU A 10 -4.88 -4.94 12.64
N ALA A 11 -6.06 -5.30 13.11
CA ALA A 11 -6.39 -5.24 14.53
C ALA A 11 -5.56 -6.24 15.34
N GLY A 12 -5.22 -7.35 14.70
CA GLY A 12 -4.40 -8.41 15.30
C GLY A 12 -4.96 -8.86 16.63
N VAL A 13 -4.16 -8.68 17.69
CA VAL A 13 -4.55 -8.96 19.10
C VAL A 13 -4.76 -7.67 19.92
N ASN A 14 -4.82 -6.51 19.29
CA ASN A 14 -4.99 -5.20 19.97
C ASN A 14 -6.37 -5.04 20.63
N HIS A 15 -7.25 -6.02 20.50
CA HIS A 15 -8.49 -6.13 21.28
C HIS A 15 -8.25 -6.60 22.72
N ASN A 16 -7.03 -7.04 23.07
CA ASN A 16 -6.67 -7.50 24.43
C ASN A 16 -7.63 -8.54 25.03
N GLY A 17 -8.21 -9.45 24.20
CA GLY A 17 -9.19 -10.45 24.62
C GLY A 17 -10.60 -9.91 24.89
N SER A 18 -10.88 -8.63 24.57
CA SER A 18 -12.17 -7.99 24.80
C SER A 18 -12.96 -7.84 23.49
N LEU A 19 -14.15 -8.41 23.45
CA LEU A 19 -15.08 -8.29 22.32
C LEU A 19 -15.52 -6.82 22.11
N ASP A 20 -15.70 -6.05 23.19
CA ASP A 20 -16.08 -4.64 23.10
C ASP A 20 -14.97 -3.79 22.47
N ILE A 21 -13.71 -4.03 22.82
CA ILE A 21 -12.56 -3.37 22.18
C ILE A 21 -12.45 -3.80 20.72
N ALA A 22 -12.68 -5.08 20.40
CA ALA A 22 -12.68 -5.55 19.02
C ALA A 22 -13.73 -4.84 18.16
N LYS A 23 -14.95 -4.60 18.70
CA LYS A 23 -15.99 -3.82 18.01
C LYS A 23 -15.61 -2.36 17.82
N GLN A 24 -14.99 -1.72 18.82
CA GLN A 24 -14.47 -0.35 18.70
C GLN A 24 -13.38 -0.24 17.61
N LEU A 25 -12.53 -1.28 17.49
CA LEU A 25 -11.56 -1.35 16.40
C LEU A 25 -12.26 -1.48 15.04
N ILE A 26 -13.34 -2.25 14.92
CA ILE A 26 -14.15 -2.31 13.70
C ILE A 26 -14.71 -0.93 13.35
N ASP A 27 -15.28 -0.21 14.31
CA ASP A 27 -15.81 1.13 14.08
C ASP A 27 -14.74 2.12 13.62
N ALA A 28 -13.55 2.06 14.22
CA ALA A 28 -12.40 2.88 13.81
C ALA A 28 -11.90 2.54 12.39
N ALA A 29 -11.88 1.25 12.02
CA ALA A 29 -11.51 0.80 10.68
C ALA A 29 -12.51 1.27 9.61
N VAL A 30 -13.81 1.22 9.92
CA VAL A 30 -14.89 1.74 9.06
C VAL A 30 -14.74 3.25 8.86
N ASP A 31 -14.52 4.02 9.94
CA ASP A 31 -14.33 5.48 9.84
C ASP A 31 -13.08 5.86 9.04
N ALA A 32 -12.03 5.05 9.13
CA ALA A 32 -10.82 5.25 8.34
C ALA A 32 -11.00 4.91 6.85
N GLY A 33 -12.01 4.14 6.46
CA GLY A 33 -12.30 3.76 5.08
C GLY A 33 -11.36 2.68 4.52
N VAL A 34 -10.91 1.75 5.35
CA VAL A 34 -10.14 0.58 4.92
C VAL A 34 -11.02 -0.46 4.24
N ASP A 35 -10.44 -1.35 3.45
CA ASP A 35 -11.18 -2.37 2.73
C ASP A 35 -11.48 -3.60 3.60
N ILE A 36 -10.55 -3.96 4.47
CA ILE A 36 -10.62 -5.15 5.33
C ILE A 36 -10.12 -4.80 6.74
N ILE A 37 -10.84 -5.29 7.76
CA ILE A 37 -10.29 -5.40 9.11
C ILE A 37 -9.86 -6.84 9.37
N LYS A 38 -8.64 -7.04 9.89
CA LYS A 38 -8.08 -8.36 10.11
C LYS A 38 -7.76 -8.60 11.58
N PHE A 39 -8.14 -9.78 12.06
CA PHE A 39 -7.87 -10.31 13.39
C PHE A 39 -6.92 -11.51 13.31
N GLN A 40 -6.67 -12.16 14.45
CA GLN A 40 -5.88 -13.37 14.55
C GLN A 40 -6.72 -14.46 15.24
N THR A 41 -6.64 -15.68 14.71
CA THR A 41 -7.37 -16.84 15.22
C THR A 41 -6.38 -17.94 15.56
N PHE A 42 -6.32 -18.31 16.81
CA PHE A 42 -5.42 -19.33 17.32
C PHE A 42 -5.97 -19.96 18.60
N LYS A 43 -5.50 -21.17 18.88
CA LYS A 43 -5.60 -21.78 20.18
C LYS A 43 -4.17 -21.85 20.76
N ALA A 44 -3.92 -21.21 21.91
CA ALA A 44 -2.57 -21.15 22.50
C ALA A 44 -1.96 -22.55 22.70
N ASP A 45 -2.79 -23.52 23.07
CA ASP A 45 -2.38 -24.95 23.22
C ASP A 45 -1.92 -25.59 21.89
N LYS A 46 -2.24 -25.03 20.74
CA LYS A 46 -1.89 -25.53 19.40
C LYS A 46 -0.78 -24.72 18.76
N LEU A 47 -0.61 -23.46 19.19
CA LEU A 47 0.33 -22.52 18.60
C LEU A 47 1.72 -22.60 19.24
N VAL A 48 1.79 -22.71 20.55
CA VAL A 48 3.08 -22.67 21.27
C VAL A 48 3.20 -23.78 22.32
N SER A 49 4.43 -24.22 22.56
CA SER A 49 4.73 -25.09 23.72
C SER A 49 4.58 -24.28 25.03
N LYS A 50 4.29 -24.97 26.14
CA LYS A 50 4.06 -24.33 27.45
C LYS A 50 5.29 -23.59 28.01
N ASP A 51 6.47 -23.96 27.57
CA ASP A 51 7.77 -23.38 27.93
C ASP A 51 8.26 -22.30 26.97
N ALA A 52 7.49 -21.98 25.89
CA ALA A 52 7.82 -20.94 24.94
C ALA A 52 7.89 -19.57 25.62
N LYS A 53 8.92 -18.81 25.29
CA LYS A 53 9.17 -17.47 25.85
C LYS A 53 8.69 -16.38 24.90
N LYS A 54 8.19 -15.28 25.47
CA LYS A 54 7.89 -14.05 24.72
C LYS A 54 9.12 -13.56 23.98
N ALA A 55 8.93 -13.01 22.79
CA ALA A 55 9.96 -12.27 22.07
C ALA A 55 10.37 -11.01 22.88
N GLU A 56 11.59 -10.52 22.68
CA GLU A 56 12.11 -9.37 23.44
C GLU A 56 11.24 -8.11 23.33
N TYR A 57 10.69 -7.84 22.14
CA TYR A 57 9.77 -6.71 21.96
C TYR A 57 8.45 -6.90 22.73
N GLN A 58 7.92 -8.13 22.81
CA GLN A 58 6.72 -8.47 23.57
C GLN A 58 6.93 -8.25 25.05
N LYS A 59 8.06 -8.71 25.62
CA LYS A 59 8.45 -8.47 27.01
C LYS A 59 8.50 -6.98 27.32
N LYS A 60 9.17 -6.21 26.45
CA LYS A 60 9.32 -4.77 26.59
C LYS A 60 7.97 -4.02 26.51
N ASN A 61 7.09 -4.46 25.60
CA ASN A 61 5.81 -3.78 25.36
C ASN A 61 4.78 -4.07 26.46
N ILE A 62 4.77 -5.30 26.98
CA ILE A 62 3.83 -5.75 28.03
C ILE A 62 4.33 -5.34 29.41
N GLY A 63 5.60 -5.62 29.73
CA GLY A 63 6.23 -5.17 30.99
C GLY A 63 5.66 -5.83 32.26
N ASP A 64 5.02 -7.01 32.16
CA ASP A 64 4.37 -7.70 33.28
C ASP A 64 5.29 -8.62 34.09
N GLY A 65 6.56 -8.76 33.66
CA GLY A 65 7.55 -9.62 34.31
C GLY A 65 7.35 -11.12 34.07
N ASP A 66 6.30 -11.53 33.37
CA ASP A 66 6.03 -12.91 32.96
C ASP A 66 6.67 -13.18 31.60
N ASP A 67 7.54 -14.19 31.49
CA ASP A 67 8.21 -14.56 30.25
C ASP A 67 7.41 -15.54 29.38
N SER A 68 6.27 -16.06 29.86
CA SER A 68 5.49 -17.09 29.17
C SER A 68 4.73 -16.53 27.98
N GLN A 69 5.10 -16.96 26.77
CA GLN A 69 4.33 -16.69 25.56
C GLN A 69 2.96 -17.37 25.58
N TYR A 70 2.90 -18.59 26.11
CA TYR A 70 1.65 -19.34 26.25
C TYR A 70 0.61 -18.59 27.09
N GLN A 71 1.00 -18.06 28.27
CA GLN A 71 0.06 -17.30 29.13
C GLN A 71 -0.39 -15.99 28.47
N MET A 72 0.49 -15.33 27.75
CA MET A 72 0.15 -14.15 26.98
C MET A 72 -0.91 -14.46 25.92
N LEU A 73 -0.66 -15.47 25.08
CA LEU A 73 -1.58 -15.86 24.00
C LEU A 73 -2.92 -16.34 24.57
N LYS A 74 -2.93 -17.07 25.68
CA LYS A 74 -4.18 -17.55 26.30
C LYS A 74 -5.12 -16.42 26.72
N LYS A 75 -4.59 -15.28 27.12
CA LYS A 75 -5.37 -14.07 27.45
C LYS A 75 -5.90 -13.34 26.22
N LEU A 76 -5.31 -13.58 25.05
CA LEU A 76 -5.62 -12.89 23.79
C LEU A 76 -6.50 -13.73 22.85
N GLU A 77 -6.79 -15.00 23.20
CA GLU A 77 -7.69 -15.84 22.42
C GLU A 77 -9.11 -15.22 22.35
N LEU A 78 -9.68 -15.23 21.17
CA LEU A 78 -11.11 -15.04 20.96
C LEU A 78 -11.79 -16.41 20.79
N SER A 79 -12.98 -16.56 21.35
CA SER A 79 -13.78 -17.78 21.16
C SER A 79 -14.37 -17.84 19.75
N ASP A 80 -14.82 -19.02 19.33
CA ASP A 80 -15.52 -19.20 18.06
C ASP A 80 -16.81 -18.36 18.01
N ALA A 81 -17.50 -18.21 19.16
CA ALA A 81 -18.68 -17.35 19.28
C ALA A 81 -18.34 -15.85 19.11
N ASP A 82 -17.21 -15.38 19.68
CA ASP A 82 -16.75 -14.00 19.48
C ASP A 82 -16.46 -13.73 18.01
N HIS A 83 -15.82 -14.66 17.29
CA HIS A 83 -15.58 -14.53 15.86
C HIS A 83 -16.88 -14.41 15.05
N GLN A 84 -17.87 -15.26 15.36
CA GLN A 84 -19.18 -15.19 14.69
C GLN A 84 -19.85 -13.83 14.93
N GLU A 85 -19.78 -13.31 16.14
CA GLU A 85 -20.31 -12.01 16.49
C GLU A 85 -19.55 -10.87 15.78
N LEU A 86 -18.23 -10.94 15.68
CA LEU A 86 -17.43 -9.96 14.94
C LEU A 86 -17.70 -10.00 13.43
N VAL A 87 -17.89 -11.19 12.84
CA VAL A 87 -18.31 -11.34 11.43
C VAL A 87 -19.66 -10.66 11.20
N ALA A 88 -20.64 -10.92 12.07
CA ALA A 88 -21.96 -10.30 11.98
C ALA A 88 -21.89 -8.78 12.15
N TYR A 89 -21.07 -8.30 13.09
CA TYR A 89 -20.87 -6.86 13.32
C TYR A 89 -20.19 -6.18 12.14
N CYS A 90 -19.15 -6.77 11.57
CA CYS A 90 -18.50 -6.27 10.35
C CYS A 90 -19.49 -6.18 9.18
N HIS A 91 -20.31 -7.20 9.00
CA HIS A 91 -21.36 -7.19 7.96
C HIS A 91 -22.36 -6.04 8.18
N GLN A 92 -22.80 -5.83 9.42
CA GLN A 92 -23.69 -4.70 9.76
C GLN A 92 -23.05 -3.34 9.47
N LYS A 93 -21.73 -3.21 9.69
CA LYS A 93 -20.96 -1.97 9.47
C LYS A 93 -20.51 -1.79 8.02
N GLY A 94 -20.70 -2.79 7.15
CA GLY A 94 -20.32 -2.73 5.74
C GLY A 94 -18.81 -2.84 5.47
N ILE A 95 -18.05 -3.49 6.38
CA ILE A 95 -16.63 -3.78 6.23
C ILE A 95 -16.41 -5.29 6.14
N ARG A 96 -15.42 -5.71 5.37
CA ARG A 96 -15.05 -7.12 5.27
C ARG A 96 -14.26 -7.56 6.51
N PHE A 97 -14.78 -8.56 7.23
CA PHE A 97 -14.05 -9.27 8.27
C PHE A 97 -13.02 -10.21 7.65
N TRP A 98 -11.85 -10.28 8.25
CA TRP A 98 -10.83 -11.29 7.93
C TRP A 98 -10.07 -11.70 9.17
N SER A 99 -9.46 -12.89 9.15
CA SER A 99 -8.62 -13.36 10.24
C SER A 99 -7.50 -14.25 9.73
N THR A 100 -6.36 -14.21 10.41
CA THR A 100 -5.20 -15.07 10.16
C THR A 100 -5.30 -16.27 11.08
N ALA A 101 -5.32 -17.48 10.53
CA ALA A 101 -5.12 -18.69 11.32
C ALA A 101 -3.64 -18.85 11.72
N PHE A 102 -3.40 -19.46 12.88
CA PHE A 102 -2.05 -19.83 13.35
C PHE A 102 -1.94 -21.29 13.77
N ASP A 103 -2.96 -22.09 13.54
CA ASP A 103 -2.96 -23.53 13.74
C ASP A 103 -3.93 -24.21 12.76
N LEU A 104 -3.83 -25.54 12.64
CA LEU A 104 -4.61 -26.29 11.66
C LEU A 104 -6.11 -26.35 11.99
N GLU A 105 -6.50 -26.32 13.26
CA GLU A 105 -7.91 -26.30 13.68
C GLU A 105 -8.54 -24.93 13.38
N SER A 106 -7.77 -23.86 13.58
CA SER A 106 -8.17 -22.50 13.22
C SER A 106 -8.39 -22.33 11.71
N ILE A 107 -7.65 -23.06 10.85
CA ILE A 107 -7.93 -23.09 9.40
C ILE A 107 -9.33 -23.69 9.15
N ASP A 108 -9.66 -24.84 9.75
CA ASP A 108 -10.96 -25.47 9.57
C ASP A 108 -12.10 -24.58 10.05
N PHE A 109 -11.91 -23.93 11.20
CA PHE A 109 -12.88 -23.00 11.73
C PHE A 109 -13.09 -21.79 10.81
N LEU A 110 -12.04 -21.10 10.37
CA LEU A 110 -12.14 -19.94 9.47
C LEU A 110 -12.69 -20.33 8.10
N HIS A 111 -12.40 -21.55 7.61
CA HIS A 111 -12.99 -22.05 6.38
C HIS A 111 -14.51 -22.19 6.50
N SER A 112 -15.01 -22.64 7.66
CA SER A 112 -16.45 -22.73 7.92
C SER A 112 -17.17 -21.38 7.91
N LEU A 113 -16.45 -20.27 8.11
CA LEU A 113 -16.98 -18.90 8.03
C LEU A 113 -17.07 -18.38 6.58
N GLY A 114 -16.49 -19.07 5.60
CA GLY A 114 -16.57 -18.72 4.18
C GLY A 114 -15.88 -17.41 3.80
N LEU A 115 -14.71 -17.13 4.38
CA LEU A 115 -14.02 -15.85 4.18
C LEU A 115 -13.47 -15.66 2.76
N GLY A 116 -13.19 -16.75 2.02
CA GLY A 116 -12.81 -16.76 0.60
C GLY A 116 -11.46 -16.10 0.29
N LEU A 117 -10.57 -15.96 1.28
CA LEU A 117 -9.22 -15.40 1.16
C LEU A 117 -8.40 -15.87 2.36
N TRP A 118 -7.15 -16.27 2.13
CA TRP A 118 -6.28 -16.81 3.17
C TRP A 118 -5.07 -15.92 3.42
N LYS A 119 -4.66 -15.87 4.69
CA LYS A 119 -3.39 -15.27 5.11
C LYS A 119 -2.42 -16.35 5.58
N ILE A 120 -1.23 -16.34 4.99
CA ILE A 120 -0.07 -17.04 5.54
C ILE A 120 0.82 -15.99 6.19
N PRO A 121 0.90 -15.93 7.53
CA PRO A 121 1.75 -14.98 8.21
C PRO A 121 3.22 -15.40 8.12
N SER A 122 4.14 -14.47 8.35
CA SER A 122 5.58 -14.70 8.23
C SER A 122 6.10 -15.89 9.07
N GLY A 123 5.50 -16.13 10.24
CA GLY A 123 5.88 -17.25 11.10
C GLY A 123 5.52 -18.64 10.54
N GLU A 124 4.58 -18.67 9.57
CA GLU A 124 4.09 -19.93 9.00
C GLU A 124 4.67 -20.24 7.62
N ILE A 125 5.52 -19.40 7.06
CA ILE A 125 6.04 -19.58 5.69
C ILE A 125 6.89 -20.84 5.51
N THR A 126 7.44 -21.38 6.59
CA THR A 126 8.20 -22.64 6.60
C THR A 126 7.38 -23.82 7.14
N ASN A 127 6.10 -23.59 7.49
CA ASN A 127 5.20 -24.61 8.03
C ASN A 127 4.51 -25.37 6.88
N TYR A 128 5.18 -26.40 6.34
CA TYR A 128 4.67 -27.18 5.22
C TYR A 128 3.25 -27.73 5.43
N PRO A 129 2.88 -28.36 6.58
CA PRO A 129 1.51 -28.84 6.78
C PRO A 129 0.46 -27.74 6.72
N PHE A 130 0.77 -26.57 7.27
CA PHE A 130 -0.10 -25.40 7.28
C PHE A 130 -0.32 -24.84 5.86
N ILE A 131 0.77 -24.59 5.12
CA ILE A 131 0.73 -24.09 3.76
C ILE A 131 -0.03 -25.05 2.85
N LYS A 132 0.27 -26.37 2.95
CA LYS A 132 -0.41 -27.39 2.15
C LYS A 132 -1.91 -27.43 2.44
N LYS A 133 -2.33 -27.32 3.71
CA LYS A 133 -3.74 -27.32 4.08
C LYS A 133 -4.47 -26.13 3.47
N ILE A 134 -3.89 -24.92 3.53
CA ILE A 134 -4.45 -23.73 2.87
C ILE A 134 -4.51 -23.91 1.36
N ALA A 135 -3.45 -24.43 0.73
CA ALA A 135 -3.42 -24.61 -0.72
C ALA A 135 -4.54 -25.52 -1.24
N LEU A 136 -4.88 -26.57 -0.48
CA LEU A 136 -5.96 -27.53 -0.81
C LEU A 136 -7.36 -26.93 -0.73
N LEU A 137 -7.53 -25.72 -0.20
CA LEU A 137 -8.79 -24.99 -0.23
C LEU A 137 -9.06 -24.29 -1.58
N HIS A 138 -8.02 -24.17 -2.41
CA HIS A 138 -8.07 -23.56 -3.76
C HIS A 138 -8.58 -22.11 -3.80
N GLU A 139 -8.48 -21.39 -2.69
CA GLU A 139 -8.85 -19.99 -2.54
C GLU A 139 -7.61 -19.08 -2.61
N PRO A 140 -7.76 -17.77 -2.99
CA PRO A 140 -6.64 -16.84 -3.02
C PRO A 140 -5.89 -16.73 -1.69
N VAL A 141 -4.57 -16.50 -1.78
CA VAL A 141 -3.66 -16.42 -0.63
C VAL A 141 -2.88 -15.11 -0.64
N ILE A 142 -2.77 -14.48 0.52
CA ILE A 142 -1.81 -13.40 0.80
C ILE A 142 -0.76 -13.93 1.76
N MET A 143 0.51 -13.98 1.34
CA MET A 143 1.62 -14.54 2.10
C MET A 143 2.61 -13.44 2.48
N SER A 144 2.93 -13.29 3.77
CA SER A 144 3.97 -12.39 4.28
C SER A 144 5.31 -13.07 4.39
N THR A 145 6.40 -12.33 4.18
CA THR A 145 7.76 -12.85 4.00
C THR A 145 8.77 -12.29 5.01
N GLY A 146 8.31 -11.91 6.20
CA GLY A 146 9.22 -11.52 7.27
C GLY A 146 10.08 -12.68 7.74
N MET A 147 11.34 -12.43 8.12
CA MET A 147 12.34 -13.43 8.52
C MET A 147 12.70 -14.44 7.42
N CYS A 148 12.40 -14.15 6.16
CA CYS A 148 12.59 -15.05 5.03
C CYS A 148 13.65 -14.51 4.08
N ASP A 149 14.36 -15.43 3.49
CA ASP A 149 15.13 -15.17 2.28
C ASP A 149 14.36 -15.62 1.02
N GLU A 150 15.03 -15.55 -0.11
CA GLU A 150 14.41 -15.89 -1.41
C GLU A 150 14.13 -17.39 -1.55
N GLU A 151 14.93 -18.25 -0.89
CA GLU A 151 14.76 -19.68 -0.88
C GLU A 151 13.51 -20.09 -0.08
N ASP A 152 13.29 -19.48 1.08
CA ASP A 152 12.09 -19.71 1.88
C ASP A 152 10.81 -19.36 1.10
N ILE A 153 10.83 -18.21 0.40
CA ILE A 153 9.70 -17.77 -0.43
C ILE A 153 9.47 -18.77 -1.57
N ARG A 154 10.51 -19.22 -2.23
CA ARG A 154 10.45 -20.21 -3.32
C ARG A 154 9.86 -21.53 -2.86
N ASN A 155 10.33 -22.04 -1.73
CA ASN A 155 9.85 -23.28 -1.13
C ASN A 155 8.34 -23.20 -0.79
N ALA A 156 7.89 -22.10 -0.18
CA ALA A 156 6.48 -21.90 0.11
C ALA A 156 5.63 -21.82 -1.16
N MET A 157 6.11 -21.07 -2.17
CA MET A 157 5.45 -20.96 -3.48
C MET A 157 5.32 -22.32 -4.16
N GLU A 158 6.35 -23.17 -4.11
CA GLU A 158 6.30 -24.53 -4.68
C GLU A 158 5.22 -25.37 -4.04
N VAL A 159 5.08 -25.29 -2.70
CA VAL A 159 4.01 -26.01 -1.98
C VAL A 159 2.63 -25.51 -2.44
N LEU A 160 2.42 -24.21 -2.55
CA LEU A 160 1.15 -23.63 -2.99
C LEU A 160 0.80 -24.07 -4.42
N LEU A 161 1.73 -23.90 -5.35
CA LEU A 161 1.54 -24.23 -6.77
C LEU A 161 1.33 -25.76 -6.98
N LYS A 162 2.13 -26.60 -6.32
CA LYS A 162 2.02 -28.07 -6.40
C LYS A 162 0.67 -28.59 -5.90
N ASN A 163 0.04 -27.87 -4.97
CA ASN A 163 -1.25 -28.26 -4.41
C ASN A 163 -2.44 -27.51 -5.02
N GLY A 164 -2.26 -26.93 -6.23
CA GLY A 164 -3.35 -26.52 -7.10
C GLY A 164 -3.66 -25.02 -7.17
N LEU A 165 -2.90 -24.16 -6.49
CA LEU A 165 -3.01 -22.71 -6.69
C LEU A 165 -2.27 -22.25 -7.96
N THR A 166 -2.68 -21.13 -8.52
CA THR A 166 -1.96 -20.43 -9.60
C THR A 166 -1.24 -19.19 -9.07
N LYS A 167 -0.30 -18.64 -9.83
CA LYS A 167 0.42 -17.42 -9.42
C LYS A 167 -0.51 -16.22 -9.25
N GLU A 168 -1.58 -16.14 -10.03
CA GLU A 168 -2.58 -15.09 -9.97
C GLU A 168 -3.40 -15.11 -8.68
N GLN A 169 -3.47 -16.27 -8.02
CA GLN A 169 -4.14 -16.45 -6.73
C GLN A 169 -3.22 -16.14 -5.55
N ILE A 170 -1.93 -15.88 -5.79
CA ILE A 170 -0.94 -15.66 -4.74
C ILE A 170 -0.47 -14.20 -4.77
N THR A 171 -0.63 -13.54 -3.63
CA THR A 171 -0.04 -12.22 -3.37
C THR A 171 1.06 -12.34 -2.33
N ILE A 172 2.22 -11.77 -2.60
CA ILE A 172 3.37 -11.78 -1.67
C ILE A 172 3.52 -10.40 -1.05
N LEU A 173 3.52 -10.33 0.28
CA LEU A 173 3.81 -9.11 1.02
C LEU A 173 5.24 -9.14 1.52
N HIS A 174 6.06 -8.19 1.07
CA HIS A 174 7.32 -7.90 1.74
C HIS A 174 7.05 -7.35 3.13
N CYS A 175 7.79 -7.78 4.15
CA CYS A 175 7.65 -7.26 5.49
C CYS A 175 8.91 -7.50 6.35
N ASN A 176 8.99 -6.80 7.49
CA ASN A 176 9.98 -7.03 8.54
C ASN A 176 9.24 -7.33 9.86
N THR A 177 9.78 -8.22 10.70
CA THR A 177 9.10 -8.69 11.92
C THR A 177 9.60 -8.05 13.21
N GLN A 178 10.28 -6.93 13.14
CA GLN A 178 10.58 -6.09 14.31
C GLN A 178 9.44 -5.10 14.53
N TYR A 179 8.95 -4.97 15.76
CA TYR A 179 7.81 -4.13 16.16
C TYR A 179 8.23 -3.06 17.19
N PRO A 180 8.40 -1.76 16.80
CA PRO A 180 8.38 -1.23 15.43
C PRO A 180 9.63 -1.55 14.62
N THR A 181 9.49 -1.61 13.28
CA THR A 181 10.59 -1.80 12.36
C THR A 181 11.43 -0.52 12.23
N PRO A 182 12.77 -0.57 12.40
CA PRO A 182 13.64 0.56 12.09
C PRO A 182 13.62 0.90 10.59
N MET A 183 13.57 2.18 10.22
CA MET A 183 13.50 2.62 8.82
C MET A 183 14.62 2.05 7.93
N LYS A 184 15.83 1.88 8.47
CA LYS A 184 16.99 1.32 7.73
C LYS A 184 16.81 -0.16 7.34
N ASP A 185 15.91 -0.89 8.02
CA ASP A 185 15.67 -2.33 7.82
C ASP A 185 14.40 -2.60 6.98
N VAL A 186 13.71 -1.57 6.49
CA VAL A 186 12.48 -1.64 5.67
C VAL A 186 12.73 -2.25 4.30
N ASN A 187 13.78 -1.83 3.61
CA ASN A 187 14.18 -2.31 2.28
C ASN A 187 13.03 -2.43 1.25
N LEU A 188 12.28 -1.36 1.02
CA LEU A 188 11.14 -1.35 0.08
C LEU A 188 11.47 -1.89 -1.32
N LYS A 189 12.72 -1.78 -1.77
CA LYS A 189 13.15 -2.28 -3.08
C LYS A 189 13.06 -3.80 -3.18
N ALA A 190 13.15 -4.54 -2.06
CA ALA A 190 12.97 -5.99 -2.06
C ALA A 190 11.58 -6.42 -2.57
N MET A 191 10.55 -5.59 -2.37
CA MET A 191 9.22 -5.83 -2.94
C MET A 191 9.25 -5.89 -4.48
N LEU A 192 10.08 -5.06 -5.12
CA LEU A 192 10.24 -5.05 -6.59
C LEU A 192 10.98 -6.30 -7.07
N THR A 193 12.01 -6.74 -6.35
CA THR A 193 12.73 -7.98 -6.63
C THR A 193 11.78 -9.18 -6.52
N ILE A 194 11.01 -9.27 -5.44
CA ILE A 194 10.00 -10.33 -5.25
C ILE A 194 9.02 -10.34 -6.43
N LYS A 195 8.52 -9.19 -6.88
CA LYS A 195 7.64 -9.09 -8.03
C LYS A 195 8.26 -9.64 -9.30
N GLN A 196 9.53 -9.29 -9.54
CA GLN A 196 10.27 -9.71 -10.73
C GLN A 196 10.53 -11.21 -10.72
N ASP A 197 10.96 -11.77 -9.60
CA ASP A 197 11.46 -13.16 -9.50
C ASP A 197 10.33 -14.19 -9.41
N PHE A 198 9.24 -13.84 -8.74
CA PHE A 198 8.11 -14.76 -8.56
C PHE A 198 6.96 -14.51 -9.54
N GLY A 199 6.86 -13.31 -10.13
CA GLY A 199 5.82 -12.96 -11.10
C GLY A 199 4.41 -12.94 -10.51
N THR A 200 4.28 -12.62 -9.23
CA THR A 200 3.00 -12.54 -8.50
C THR A 200 2.58 -11.08 -8.28
N ILE A 201 1.37 -10.89 -7.77
CA ILE A 201 0.97 -9.62 -7.13
C ILE A 201 1.86 -9.42 -5.90
N VAL A 202 2.27 -8.16 -5.66
CA VAL A 202 3.06 -7.82 -4.48
C VAL A 202 2.40 -6.71 -3.66
N GLY A 203 2.70 -6.71 -2.39
CA GLY A 203 2.30 -5.69 -1.43
C GLY A 203 3.31 -5.55 -0.30
N TYR A 204 2.93 -4.79 0.71
CA TYR A 204 3.77 -4.54 1.87
C TYR A 204 2.98 -4.71 3.16
N SER A 205 3.52 -5.48 4.11
CA SER A 205 3.01 -5.59 5.48
C SER A 205 3.92 -4.76 6.37
N ASP A 206 3.41 -3.65 6.91
CA ASP A 206 4.21 -2.60 7.53
C ASP A 206 4.12 -2.60 9.05
N HIS A 207 5.28 -2.65 9.70
CA HIS A 207 5.45 -2.57 11.16
C HIS A 207 6.28 -1.34 11.58
N THR A 208 6.51 -0.37 10.68
CA THR A 208 7.16 0.89 11.02
C THR A 208 6.21 1.80 11.80
N GLN A 209 6.76 2.82 12.46
CA GLN A 209 5.95 3.94 12.95
C GLN A 209 5.62 4.88 11.77
N GLY A 210 4.49 5.59 11.86
CA GLY A 210 4.06 6.55 10.84
C GLY A 210 3.41 5.90 9.61
N ILE A 211 3.21 6.70 8.58
CA ILE A 211 2.44 6.34 7.37
C ILE A 211 3.27 6.46 6.07
N GLU A 212 4.53 6.86 6.17
CA GLU A 212 5.38 7.17 5.01
C GLU A 212 5.70 5.90 4.21
N VAL A 213 5.99 4.80 4.90
CA VAL A 213 6.40 3.53 4.27
C VAL A 213 5.27 2.92 3.44
N PRO A 214 4.03 2.73 3.96
CA PRO A 214 2.93 2.20 3.15
C PRO A 214 2.59 3.09 1.95
N ILE A 215 2.64 4.42 2.09
CA ILE A 215 2.43 5.35 0.97
C ILE A 215 3.51 5.16 -0.11
N ALA A 216 4.78 5.08 0.30
CA ALA A 216 5.89 4.83 -0.62
C ALA A 216 5.80 3.44 -1.28
N ALA A 217 5.35 2.41 -0.57
CA ALA A 217 5.13 1.08 -1.12
C ALA A 217 4.08 1.10 -2.25
N VAL A 218 2.97 1.82 -2.07
CA VAL A 218 1.95 2.00 -3.12
C VAL A 218 2.52 2.73 -4.33
N ALA A 219 3.30 3.78 -4.12
CA ALA A 219 3.97 4.49 -5.21
C ALA A 219 4.95 3.60 -5.99
N LEU A 220 5.54 2.60 -5.33
CA LEU A 220 6.39 1.57 -5.94
C LEU A 220 5.60 0.39 -6.54
N GLY A 221 4.27 0.39 -6.49
CA GLY A 221 3.40 -0.60 -7.12
C GLY A 221 2.91 -1.72 -6.21
N ALA A 222 2.89 -1.51 -4.89
CA ALA A 222 2.17 -2.38 -3.97
C ALA A 222 0.68 -2.36 -4.29
N GLN A 223 0.05 -3.53 -4.40
CA GLN A 223 -1.39 -3.67 -4.61
C GLN A 223 -2.13 -4.04 -3.32
N VAL A 224 -1.40 -4.40 -2.28
CA VAL A 224 -1.93 -4.70 -0.94
C VAL A 224 -1.05 -4.01 0.09
N ILE A 225 -1.68 -3.33 1.03
CA ILE A 225 -1.05 -2.77 2.23
C ILE A 225 -1.70 -3.40 3.45
N GLU A 226 -0.89 -3.93 4.35
CA GLU A 226 -1.32 -4.39 5.66
C GLU A 226 -0.62 -3.56 6.73
N LYS A 227 -1.36 -3.04 7.70
CA LYS A 227 -0.80 -2.19 8.77
C LYS A 227 -1.55 -2.41 10.07
N HIS A 228 -0.81 -2.63 11.17
CA HIS A 228 -1.39 -2.69 12.50
C HIS A 228 -1.99 -1.36 12.93
N PHE A 229 -3.13 -1.42 13.60
CA PHE A 229 -3.76 -0.25 14.22
C PHE A 229 -4.33 -0.60 15.59
N THR A 230 -4.55 0.42 16.40
CA THR A 230 -5.03 0.33 17.78
C THR A 230 -5.95 1.51 18.09
N LEU A 231 -6.70 1.44 19.17
CA LEU A 231 -7.45 2.59 19.68
C LEU A 231 -6.56 3.61 20.40
N ASP A 232 -5.53 3.11 21.11
CA ASP A 232 -4.54 3.93 21.84
C ASP A 232 -3.22 3.16 21.91
N ARG A 233 -2.15 3.78 21.45
CA ARG A 233 -0.78 3.22 21.43
C ARG A 233 -0.20 2.97 22.82
N ASN A 234 -0.77 3.60 23.85
CA ASN A 234 -0.35 3.45 25.22
C ASN A 234 -1.02 2.28 25.95
N MET A 235 -1.96 1.60 25.32
CA MET A 235 -2.54 0.36 25.89
C MET A 235 -1.46 -0.70 26.08
N VAL A 236 -1.63 -1.53 27.12
CA VAL A 236 -0.73 -2.66 27.39
C VAL A 236 -1.06 -3.79 26.43
N GLY A 237 -0.08 -4.27 25.69
CA GLY A 237 -0.20 -5.37 24.73
C GLY A 237 1.02 -5.49 23.84
N PRO A 238 1.15 -6.58 23.06
CA PRO A 238 2.36 -6.83 22.29
C PRO A 238 2.54 -5.84 21.14
N ASP A 239 1.46 -5.41 20.44
CA ASP A 239 1.55 -4.77 19.13
C ASP A 239 1.13 -3.29 19.12
N HIS A 240 0.53 -2.76 20.21
CA HIS A 240 0.04 -1.38 20.26
C HIS A 240 1.10 -0.34 19.89
N LYS A 241 2.35 -0.51 20.35
CA LYS A 241 3.44 0.46 20.10
C LYS A 241 3.87 0.58 18.64
N ALA A 242 3.64 -0.45 17.84
CA ALA A 242 3.93 -0.45 16.40
C ALA A 242 2.69 -0.12 15.56
N SER A 243 1.55 0.13 16.20
CA SER A 243 0.25 0.32 15.56
C SER A 243 -0.05 1.79 15.31
N LEU A 244 -0.81 2.08 14.25
CA LEU A 244 -1.39 3.39 14.02
C LEU A 244 -2.58 3.64 14.94
N GLU A 245 -2.74 4.88 15.38
CA GLU A 245 -3.99 5.32 16.01
C GLU A 245 -5.05 5.66 14.94
N PRO A 246 -6.35 5.76 15.30
CA PRO A 246 -7.44 5.86 14.31
C PRO A 246 -7.26 7.03 13.33
N GLN A 247 -6.78 8.19 13.78
CA GLN A 247 -6.57 9.35 12.92
C GLN A 247 -5.38 9.15 11.96
N GLU A 248 -4.34 8.45 12.38
CA GLU A 248 -3.20 8.11 11.54
C GLU A 248 -3.60 7.07 10.49
N LEU A 249 -4.42 6.06 10.86
CA LEU A 249 -4.97 5.09 9.91
C LEU A 249 -5.80 5.79 8.83
N LYS A 250 -6.68 6.71 9.22
CA LYS A 250 -7.49 7.50 8.29
C LYS A 250 -6.63 8.36 7.36
N ALA A 251 -5.60 9.00 7.91
CA ALA A 251 -4.65 9.80 7.12
C ALA A 251 -3.87 8.94 6.12
N MET A 252 -3.43 7.73 6.52
CA MET A 252 -2.78 6.77 5.64
C MET A 252 -3.69 6.36 4.47
N VAL A 253 -4.92 5.98 4.76
CA VAL A 253 -5.91 5.60 3.74
C VAL A 253 -6.10 6.74 2.75
N GLN A 254 -6.37 7.96 3.25
CA GLN A 254 -6.55 9.12 2.38
C GLN A 254 -5.32 9.42 1.52
N ALA A 255 -4.11 9.31 2.09
CA ALA A 255 -2.88 9.52 1.34
C ALA A 255 -2.69 8.46 0.25
N ILE A 256 -2.99 7.19 0.53
CA ILE A 256 -2.93 6.10 -0.45
C ILE A 256 -3.92 6.37 -1.58
N ARG A 257 -5.18 6.73 -1.30
CA ARG A 257 -6.19 7.05 -2.32
C ARG A 257 -5.79 8.24 -3.20
N ASN A 258 -5.10 9.22 -2.62
CA ASN A 258 -4.53 10.34 -3.37
C ASN A 258 -3.38 9.89 -4.30
N ILE A 259 -2.49 9.02 -3.82
CA ILE A 259 -1.38 8.47 -4.62
C ILE A 259 -1.91 7.63 -5.78
N GLU A 260 -2.93 6.80 -5.58
CA GLU A 260 -3.57 6.01 -6.65
C GLU A 260 -4.02 6.90 -7.82
N GLN A 261 -4.58 8.06 -7.52
CA GLN A 261 -4.95 9.03 -8.55
C GLN A 261 -3.73 9.72 -9.17
N ALA A 262 -2.73 10.05 -8.36
CA ALA A 262 -1.53 10.77 -8.78
C ALA A 262 -0.59 9.95 -9.67
N LEU A 263 -0.61 8.62 -9.56
CA LEU A 263 0.23 7.73 -10.39
C LEU A 263 -0.07 7.86 -11.88
N GLY A 264 -1.30 8.12 -12.28
CA GLY A 264 -1.69 8.35 -13.67
C GLY A 264 -1.35 7.17 -14.60
N THR A 265 -1.13 7.49 -15.87
CA THR A 265 -0.89 6.48 -16.94
C THR A 265 0.59 6.30 -17.31
N GLY A 266 1.48 7.13 -16.80
CA GLY A 266 2.89 7.20 -17.20
C GLY A 266 3.16 7.89 -18.55
N ILE A 267 2.12 8.31 -19.26
CA ILE A 267 2.26 9.04 -20.53
C ILE A 267 2.38 10.54 -20.24
N LYS A 268 3.51 11.16 -20.61
CA LYS A 268 3.67 12.62 -20.48
C LYS A 268 2.90 13.33 -21.59
N GLN A 269 1.80 13.96 -21.21
CA GLN A 269 0.98 14.80 -22.09
C GLN A 269 0.50 16.03 -21.32
N VAL A 270 -0.02 17.00 -22.05
CA VAL A 270 -0.64 18.19 -21.44
C VAL A 270 -1.95 17.76 -20.78
N SER A 271 -2.05 17.95 -19.48
CA SER A 271 -3.28 17.70 -18.73
C SER A 271 -4.36 18.74 -19.03
N ASP A 272 -5.61 18.41 -18.75
CA ASP A 272 -6.71 19.37 -18.97
C ASP A 272 -6.57 20.60 -18.08
N SER A 273 -6.03 20.45 -16.87
CA SER A 273 -5.75 21.56 -15.95
C SER A 273 -4.65 22.52 -16.45
N GLU A 274 -3.73 22.04 -17.29
CA GLU A 274 -2.64 22.84 -17.86
C GLU A 274 -2.99 23.48 -19.22
N ARG A 275 -4.01 22.95 -19.89
CA ARG A 275 -4.33 23.31 -21.29
C ARG A 275 -4.53 24.82 -21.47
N ALA A 276 -5.25 25.47 -20.55
CA ALA A 276 -5.48 26.90 -20.58
C ALA A 276 -4.19 27.73 -20.41
N ASN A 277 -3.20 27.19 -19.68
CA ASN A 277 -1.94 27.89 -19.42
C ASN A 277 -1.04 27.98 -20.65
N ILE A 278 -1.25 27.14 -21.66
CA ILE A 278 -0.43 27.14 -22.89
C ILE A 278 -0.47 28.50 -23.54
N ALA A 279 -1.66 29.02 -23.77
CA ALA A 279 -1.83 30.33 -24.46
C ALA A 279 -1.22 31.47 -23.66
N VAL A 280 -1.34 31.46 -22.34
CA VAL A 280 -0.88 32.53 -21.44
C VAL A 280 0.63 32.47 -21.18
N ALA A 281 1.16 31.27 -20.92
CA ALA A 281 2.51 31.11 -20.41
C ALA A 281 3.56 30.86 -21.49
N ARG A 282 3.20 30.24 -22.61
CA ARG A 282 4.11 30.03 -23.73
C ARG A 282 4.35 31.38 -24.44
N LYS A 283 5.36 31.40 -25.31
CA LYS A 283 5.77 32.60 -26.05
C LYS A 283 5.54 32.42 -27.54
N SER A 284 5.41 33.54 -28.22
CA SER A 284 5.38 33.65 -29.69
C SER A 284 6.54 34.49 -30.20
N ILE A 285 6.90 34.34 -31.45
CA ILE A 285 7.84 35.24 -32.14
C ILE A 285 7.12 36.53 -32.42
N VAL A 286 7.70 37.67 -32.01
CA VAL A 286 7.17 39.02 -32.19
C VAL A 286 8.25 39.92 -32.80
N ALA A 287 7.85 41.04 -33.39
CA ALA A 287 8.77 42.08 -33.77
C ALA A 287 9.38 42.76 -32.53
N SER A 288 10.69 42.94 -32.46
CA SER A 288 11.39 43.68 -31.39
C SER A 288 11.37 45.19 -31.65
N THR A 289 11.30 45.57 -32.92
CA THR A 289 11.26 46.96 -33.43
C THR A 289 10.21 47.08 -34.53
N PHE A 290 9.99 48.26 -35.10
CA PHE A 290 9.21 48.41 -36.32
C PHE A 290 9.91 47.66 -37.47
N ILE A 291 9.16 46.81 -38.20
CA ILE A 291 9.65 46.08 -39.37
C ILE A 291 8.76 46.42 -40.55
N LYS A 292 9.35 46.92 -41.64
CA LYS A 292 8.61 47.29 -42.85
C LYS A 292 8.30 46.05 -43.70
N LYS A 293 7.16 46.05 -44.39
CA LYS A 293 6.81 45.03 -45.37
C LYS A 293 7.93 44.83 -46.39
N GLY A 294 8.33 43.58 -46.60
CA GLY A 294 9.43 43.20 -47.48
C GLY A 294 10.82 43.22 -46.85
N GLU A 295 10.96 43.74 -45.62
CA GLU A 295 12.18 43.68 -44.83
C GLU A 295 12.53 42.24 -44.44
N THR A 296 13.81 41.90 -44.32
CA THR A 296 14.22 40.58 -43.90
C THR A 296 14.07 40.43 -42.38
N LEU A 297 13.35 39.38 -41.93
CA LEU A 297 13.27 39.00 -40.52
C LEU A 297 14.62 38.47 -40.08
N SER A 298 15.17 38.96 -38.97
CA SER A 298 16.49 38.61 -38.46
C SER A 298 16.51 38.49 -36.93
N ASP A 299 17.59 37.97 -36.38
CA ASP A 299 17.81 37.92 -34.94
C ASP A 299 17.80 39.30 -34.27
N ASP A 300 18.10 40.38 -35.04
CA ASP A 300 18.16 41.75 -34.51
C ASP A 300 16.78 42.40 -34.40
N ASN A 301 15.82 42.04 -35.29
CA ASN A 301 14.51 42.67 -35.34
C ASN A 301 13.35 41.79 -34.83
N LEU A 302 13.69 40.57 -34.34
CA LEU A 302 12.73 39.66 -33.74
C LEU A 302 12.97 39.51 -32.23
N ALA A 303 11.93 39.15 -31.50
CA ALA A 303 11.97 38.83 -30.07
C ALA A 303 10.97 37.70 -29.74
N VAL A 304 11.08 37.17 -28.51
CA VAL A 304 10.21 36.07 -28.03
C VAL A 304 9.45 36.56 -26.79
N LYS A 305 8.14 36.82 -26.92
CA LYS A 305 7.29 37.32 -25.84
C LYS A 305 6.00 36.51 -25.70
N ARG A 306 5.40 36.56 -24.52
CA ARG A 306 4.03 36.06 -24.28
C ARG A 306 3.02 36.98 -24.97
N PRO A 307 1.87 36.45 -25.41
CA PRO A 307 1.29 35.11 -25.21
C PRO A 307 1.75 34.10 -26.27
N GLY A 308 1.46 32.82 -26.02
CA GLY A 308 1.78 31.68 -26.91
C GLY A 308 0.70 31.40 -27.96
N THR A 309 0.10 32.46 -28.53
CA THR A 309 -1.02 32.39 -29.50
C THR A 309 -0.55 32.51 -30.95
N GLY A 310 0.69 32.90 -31.19
CA GLY A 310 1.30 33.06 -32.52
C GLY A 310 2.30 31.92 -32.84
N ILE A 311 3.24 32.23 -33.72
CA ILE A 311 4.28 31.26 -34.14
C ILE A 311 5.16 30.92 -32.94
N THR A 312 5.29 29.60 -32.65
CA THR A 312 6.17 29.12 -31.59
C THR A 312 7.62 29.49 -31.87
N PRO A 313 8.38 29.93 -30.85
CA PRO A 313 9.83 30.17 -30.98
C PRO A 313 10.65 28.97 -31.45
N MET A 314 10.13 27.75 -31.32
CA MET A 314 10.78 26.54 -31.84
C MET A 314 10.91 26.50 -33.36
N ARG A 315 10.24 27.41 -34.05
CA ARG A 315 10.32 27.59 -35.50
C ARG A 315 11.20 28.81 -35.88
N TRP A 316 12.09 29.24 -34.97
CA TRP A 316 12.94 30.43 -35.14
C TRP A 316 13.74 30.39 -36.44
N GLU A 317 14.42 29.32 -36.71
CA GLU A 317 15.25 29.09 -37.90
C GLU A 317 14.46 29.09 -39.21
N GLU A 318 13.14 28.79 -39.15
CA GLU A 318 12.26 28.85 -40.30
C GLU A 318 11.82 30.29 -40.63
N ILE A 319 11.86 31.17 -39.63
CA ILE A 319 11.39 32.54 -39.72
C ILE A 319 12.51 33.51 -40.09
N VAL A 320 13.69 33.36 -39.46
CA VAL A 320 14.86 34.16 -39.76
C VAL A 320 15.26 33.98 -41.22
N GLY A 321 15.54 35.08 -41.90
CA GLY A 321 15.84 35.13 -43.35
C GLY A 321 14.62 35.26 -44.27
N THR A 322 13.40 35.06 -43.77
CA THR A 322 12.18 35.30 -44.58
C THR A 322 11.85 36.76 -44.69
N LYS A 323 10.89 37.12 -45.54
CA LYS A 323 10.43 38.53 -45.77
C LYS A 323 9.17 38.81 -44.97
N ALA A 324 9.12 39.97 -44.33
CA ALA A 324 7.93 40.49 -43.67
C ALA A 324 6.77 40.63 -44.66
N ILE A 325 5.65 40.00 -44.42
CA ILE A 325 4.46 40.04 -45.32
C ILE A 325 3.64 41.31 -45.19
N LYS A 326 3.83 42.04 -44.08
CA LYS A 326 3.21 43.34 -43.77
C LYS A 326 4.15 44.18 -42.91
N ASP A 327 3.75 45.41 -42.61
CA ASP A 327 4.43 46.20 -41.57
C ASP A 327 4.07 45.63 -40.20
N TYR A 328 5.07 45.50 -39.31
CA TYR A 328 4.90 45.05 -37.94
C TYR A 328 5.31 46.12 -36.94
N GLN A 329 4.46 46.40 -35.98
CA GLN A 329 4.81 47.25 -34.84
C GLN A 329 5.59 46.45 -33.78
N PRO A 330 6.36 47.11 -32.91
CA PRO A 330 6.99 46.45 -31.78
C PRO A 330 5.97 45.64 -30.98
N ASP A 331 6.33 44.43 -30.57
CA ASP A 331 5.50 43.46 -29.85
C ASP A 331 4.38 42.79 -30.67
N GLU A 332 4.23 43.16 -31.96
CA GLU A 332 3.27 42.47 -32.81
C GLU A 332 3.76 41.08 -33.20
N GLN A 333 2.86 40.08 -33.12
CA GLN A 333 3.18 38.69 -33.46
C GLN A 333 3.46 38.57 -34.99
N ILE A 334 4.57 37.88 -35.30
CA ILE A 334 4.94 37.56 -36.68
C ILE A 334 3.93 36.58 -37.27
N GLN A 335 3.62 36.75 -38.56
CA GLN A 335 2.75 35.91 -39.39
C GLN A 335 3.53 35.50 -40.65
N LEU A 336 3.19 34.29 -41.18
CA LEU A 336 3.75 33.78 -42.46
C LEU A 336 2.71 33.83 -43.55
#